data_efebe534d2d8eeb1c58795394b50711e
#
_entry.id   efebe534d2d8eeb1c58795394b50711e
#
_cell.length_a   1.000
_cell.length_b   1.000
_cell.length_c   1.000
_cell.angle_alpha   90.00
_cell.angle_beta   90.00
_cell.angle_gamma   90.00
#
_symmetry.space_group_name_H-M   'P 1'
#
loop_
_entity.id
_entity.type
_entity.pdbx_description
1 polymer ?
#
loop_
_entity_poly.entity_id
_entity_poly.type
_entity_poly.pdbx_seq_one_letter_code
_entity_poly.pdbx_strand_id
1 'polypeptide(L)'
;RGLLTTKREGLDDSKKRYVQDVEGTQLADVIAGADMFLGLSAAGILTKEMVKVMAKDPIIFALANPDPEILPEHAHEVRDDVIMATGRSDYPNQVNNALCFPYIFRGALDVGATTINEEMKIACVYAIARMAHIEADAASYGAKCASFGRVYFIPRPLHQRLILEIAPAVAQAAMDSGVASRPIQDFSAYRQRLSEFVYNSALMMKPIFAQAKSDPKRIAYAEGEDLRVLRAVQIAVDEDLAKPILVGRTAVIEANIKKLGLRLEHGVNITIVDQEKNPDYELFADDYYTLMQRKGVTPEYAQRESRRRSTLIAAM
;
A
#
# COMPACT_ATOMS: atom_id res chain seq x y z
N ARG A 1 22.65 8.93 -22.41
CA ARG A 1 22.25 7.54 -22.32
C ARG A 1 23.49 6.71 -22.53
N GLY A 2 23.71 5.65 -21.80
CA GLY A 2 24.96 4.91 -21.71
C GLY A 2 25.78 5.27 -20.46
N LEU A 3 26.94 4.64 -20.29
CA LEU A 3 27.80 4.79 -19.12
C LEU A 3 28.34 6.22 -18.97
N LEU A 4 28.55 6.63 -17.71
CA LEU A 4 29.24 7.87 -17.37
C LEU A 4 30.74 7.56 -17.19
N THR A 5 31.49 7.65 -18.27
CA THR A 5 32.91 7.37 -18.28
C THR A 5 33.74 8.67 -18.37
N THR A 6 35.01 8.60 -18.02
CA THR A 6 35.98 9.73 -18.14
C THR A 6 36.11 10.24 -19.57
N LYS A 7 35.80 9.41 -20.56
CA LYS A 7 35.89 9.75 -22.00
C LYS A 7 34.64 10.46 -22.52
N ARG A 8 33.60 10.63 -21.68
CA ARG A 8 32.31 11.21 -22.10
C ARG A 8 32.30 12.71 -21.90
N GLU A 9 32.06 13.44 -22.99
CA GLU A 9 31.96 14.90 -22.99
C GLU A 9 30.54 15.38 -22.68
N GLY A 10 30.37 16.66 -22.28
CA GLY A 10 29.07 17.30 -22.09
C GLY A 10 28.30 16.85 -20.82
N LEU A 11 29.02 16.38 -19.82
CA LEU A 11 28.39 16.01 -18.53
C LEU A 11 28.18 17.26 -17.67
N ASP A 12 26.97 17.37 -17.13
CA ASP A 12 26.66 18.34 -16.08
C ASP A 12 27.36 17.99 -14.75
N ASP A 13 27.48 18.96 -13.84
CA ASP A 13 28.19 18.77 -12.57
C ASP A 13 27.56 17.70 -11.67
N SER A 14 26.25 17.47 -11.78
CA SER A 14 25.59 16.43 -11.02
C SER A 14 26.03 15.02 -11.45
N LYS A 15 26.29 14.82 -12.73
CA LYS A 15 26.75 13.56 -13.31
C LYS A 15 28.25 13.34 -13.19
N LYS A 16 29.06 14.41 -13.18
CA LYS A 16 30.51 14.32 -13.05
C LYS A 16 30.98 13.56 -11.82
N ARG A 17 30.22 13.66 -10.71
CA ARG A 17 30.51 12.93 -9.46
C ARG A 17 30.37 11.40 -9.57
N TYR A 18 29.66 10.91 -10.59
CA TYR A 18 29.45 9.49 -10.82
C TYR A 18 30.25 8.91 -11.96
N VAL A 19 31.15 9.72 -12.55
CA VAL A 19 32.03 9.27 -13.62
C VAL A 19 33.00 8.23 -13.09
N GLN A 20 33.16 7.14 -13.83
CA GLN A 20 34.10 6.06 -13.53
C GLN A 20 35.03 5.83 -14.71
N ASP A 21 36.25 5.36 -14.41
CA ASP A 21 37.18 4.92 -15.42
C ASP A 21 36.98 3.44 -15.72
N VAL A 22 35.96 3.17 -16.53
CA VAL A 22 35.57 1.81 -16.93
C VAL A 22 35.51 1.70 -18.45
N GLU A 23 35.81 0.53 -18.96
CA GLU A 23 35.62 0.20 -20.36
C GLU A 23 34.17 -0.19 -20.61
N GLY A 24 33.63 0.19 -21.76
CA GLY A 24 32.25 -0.09 -22.15
C GLY A 24 31.41 1.16 -22.37
N THR A 25 30.22 0.98 -22.93
CA THR A 25 29.29 2.06 -23.28
C THR A 25 27.87 1.82 -22.75
N GLN A 26 27.54 0.59 -22.44
CA GLN A 26 26.19 0.17 -22.04
C GLN A 26 26.18 -0.52 -20.66
N LEU A 27 25.00 -0.65 -20.08
CA LEU A 27 24.80 -1.35 -18.81
C LEU A 27 25.30 -2.81 -18.86
N ALA A 28 25.07 -3.48 -19.99
CA ALA A 28 25.49 -4.87 -20.18
C ALA A 28 27.02 -5.08 -20.03
N ASP A 29 27.81 -4.04 -20.34
CA ASP A 29 29.26 -4.13 -20.29
C ASP A 29 29.82 -4.15 -18.86
N VAL A 30 29.03 -3.65 -17.88
CA VAL A 30 29.50 -3.42 -16.48
C VAL A 30 28.67 -4.16 -15.43
N ILE A 31 27.56 -4.80 -15.80
CA ILE A 31 26.65 -5.45 -14.84
C ILE A 31 27.17 -6.80 -14.36
N ALA A 32 28.09 -7.43 -15.11
CA ALA A 32 28.65 -8.72 -14.73
C ALA A 32 29.38 -8.65 -13.40
N GLY A 33 29.02 -9.51 -12.44
CA GLY A 33 29.59 -9.54 -11.10
C GLY A 33 29.12 -8.39 -10.18
N ALA A 34 28.18 -7.56 -10.61
CA ALA A 34 27.64 -6.51 -9.76
C ALA A 34 26.77 -7.08 -8.64
N ASP A 35 26.97 -6.63 -7.40
CA ASP A 35 26.22 -7.03 -6.23
C ASP A 35 24.85 -6.34 -6.18
N MET A 36 24.73 -5.14 -6.75
CA MET A 36 23.50 -4.34 -6.70
C MET A 36 23.22 -3.63 -8.01
N PHE A 37 21.95 -3.64 -8.41
CA PHE A 37 21.40 -2.78 -9.45
C PHE A 37 20.38 -1.82 -8.83
N LEU A 38 20.57 -0.51 -9.02
CA LEU A 38 19.64 0.54 -8.64
C LEU A 38 19.08 1.22 -9.89
N GLY A 39 17.86 0.85 -10.28
CA GLY A 39 17.16 1.39 -11.43
C GLY A 39 16.31 2.61 -11.09
N LEU A 40 16.56 3.72 -11.78
CA LEU A 40 15.83 4.99 -11.67
C LEU A 40 15.55 5.57 -13.06
N SER A 41 15.36 4.73 -14.07
CA SER A 41 15.41 5.19 -15.46
C SER A 41 14.16 4.87 -16.27
N ALA A 42 14.09 3.71 -16.88
CA ALA A 42 12.99 3.33 -17.77
C ALA A 42 12.73 1.83 -17.74
N ALA A 43 11.50 1.46 -18.06
CA ALA A 43 11.05 0.08 -18.10
C ALA A 43 11.90 -0.81 -19.02
N GLY A 44 12.14 -2.06 -18.61
CA GLY A 44 12.72 -3.09 -19.45
C GLY A 44 14.21 -2.93 -19.78
N ILE A 45 14.95 -2.05 -19.09
CA ILE A 45 16.38 -1.84 -19.34
C ILE A 45 17.24 -2.98 -18.82
N LEU A 46 16.83 -3.60 -17.69
CA LEU A 46 17.53 -4.74 -17.12
C LEU A 46 16.94 -6.05 -17.70
N THR A 47 17.75 -6.79 -18.44
CA THR A 47 17.31 -8.03 -19.07
C THR A 47 17.58 -9.26 -18.19
N LYS A 48 16.93 -10.37 -18.50
CA LYS A 48 17.14 -11.66 -17.83
C LYS A 48 18.61 -12.10 -17.92
N GLU A 49 19.25 -11.88 -19.07
CA GLU A 49 20.65 -12.22 -19.33
C GLU A 49 21.59 -11.41 -18.44
N MET A 50 21.29 -10.11 -18.23
CA MET A 50 22.05 -9.28 -17.31
C MET A 50 21.94 -9.76 -15.89
N VAL A 51 20.74 -10.15 -15.43
CA VAL A 51 20.53 -10.69 -14.07
C VAL A 51 21.32 -11.96 -13.84
N LYS A 52 21.42 -12.85 -14.84
CA LYS A 52 22.18 -14.10 -14.74
C LYS A 52 23.65 -13.91 -14.38
N VAL A 53 24.28 -12.83 -14.90
CA VAL A 53 25.71 -12.58 -14.74
C VAL A 53 26.07 -11.70 -13.55
N MET A 54 25.07 -11.22 -12.79
CA MET A 54 25.31 -10.50 -11.54
C MET A 54 25.96 -11.40 -10.47
N ALA A 55 26.47 -10.82 -9.41
CA ALA A 55 27.05 -11.53 -8.27
C ALA A 55 26.03 -12.47 -7.59
N LYS A 56 26.49 -13.27 -6.63
CA LYS A 56 25.62 -14.11 -5.81
C LYS A 56 24.73 -13.26 -4.91
N ASP A 57 23.47 -13.68 -4.72
CA ASP A 57 22.47 -12.97 -3.91
C ASP A 57 22.30 -11.48 -4.32
N PRO A 58 22.10 -11.16 -5.61
CA PRO A 58 22.12 -9.80 -6.07
C PRO A 58 20.90 -9.01 -5.57
N ILE A 59 21.13 -7.74 -5.24
CA ILE A 59 20.08 -6.80 -4.83
C ILE A 59 19.64 -6.00 -6.06
N ILE A 60 18.34 -6.07 -6.39
CA ILE A 60 17.77 -5.36 -7.53
C ILE A 60 16.66 -4.41 -7.06
N PHE A 61 16.92 -3.12 -7.14
CA PHE A 61 15.94 -2.07 -6.95
C PHE A 61 15.50 -1.56 -8.32
N ALA A 62 14.37 -2.06 -8.81
CA ALA A 62 13.80 -1.66 -10.10
C ALA A 62 12.66 -0.65 -9.86
N LEU A 63 12.99 0.65 -9.84
CA LEU A 63 12.14 1.71 -9.32
C LEU A 63 11.51 2.60 -10.40
N ALA A 64 11.67 2.29 -11.69
CA ALA A 64 10.99 3.01 -12.75
C ALA A 64 9.46 2.88 -12.65
N ASN A 65 8.75 3.94 -12.99
CA ASN A 65 7.29 4.03 -12.97
C ASN A 65 6.73 4.40 -14.36
N PRO A 66 5.61 3.81 -14.79
CA PRO A 66 4.75 2.83 -14.08
C PRO A 66 5.30 1.40 -14.11
N ASP A 67 6.17 1.09 -15.06
CA ASP A 67 6.75 -0.24 -15.23
C ASP A 67 8.22 -0.24 -14.83
N PRO A 68 8.67 -1.25 -14.03
CA PRO A 68 10.03 -1.33 -13.53
C PRO A 68 11.03 -1.71 -14.63
N GLU A 69 12.32 -1.53 -14.37
CA GLU A 69 13.42 -1.91 -15.27
C GLU A 69 13.44 -3.41 -15.59
N ILE A 70 12.96 -4.23 -14.66
CA ILE A 70 12.65 -5.65 -14.84
C ILE A 70 11.49 -6.02 -13.90
N LEU A 71 10.58 -6.86 -14.37
CA LEU A 71 9.53 -7.43 -13.52
C LEU A 71 10.12 -8.48 -12.57
N PRO A 72 9.67 -8.54 -11.30
CA PRO A 72 10.14 -9.55 -10.35
C PRO A 72 10.04 -10.98 -10.87
N GLU A 73 8.97 -11.32 -11.58
CA GLU A 73 8.77 -12.64 -12.19
C GLU A 73 9.91 -12.97 -13.15
N HIS A 74 10.29 -12.02 -13.99
CA HIS A 74 11.37 -12.22 -14.99
C HIS A 74 12.74 -12.40 -14.34
N ALA A 75 12.99 -11.73 -13.20
CA ALA A 75 14.23 -11.91 -12.46
C ALA A 75 14.24 -13.30 -11.78
N HIS A 76 13.15 -13.70 -11.15
CA HIS A 76 13.02 -15.01 -10.49
C HIS A 76 12.96 -16.19 -11.45
N GLU A 77 12.53 -16.00 -12.70
CA GLU A 77 12.61 -17.07 -13.73
C GLU A 77 14.06 -17.52 -14.01
N VAL A 78 15.02 -16.67 -13.77
CA VAL A 78 16.43 -16.96 -14.12
C VAL A 78 17.33 -17.17 -12.90
N ARG A 79 16.88 -16.73 -11.69
CA ARG A 79 17.63 -16.85 -10.44
C ARG A 79 16.71 -16.79 -9.23
N ASP A 80 16.85 -17.74 -8.31
CA ASP A 80 16.07 -17.80 -7.06
C ASP A 80 16.68 -16.96 -5.92
N ASP A 81 17.95 -16.58 -6.05
CA ASP A 81 18.69 -15.85 -5.01
C ASP A 81 18.56 -14.33 -5.08
N VAL A 82 17.76 -13.81 -5.99
CA VAL A 82 17.56 -12.35 -6.17
C VAL A 82 16.80 -11.74 -5.00
N ILE A 83 17.28 -10.57 -4.52
CA ILE A 83 16.61 -9.74 -3.53
C ILE A 83 15.99 -8.55 -4.26
N MET A 84 14.66 -8.51 -4.37
CA MET A 84 13.93 -7.54 -5.20
C MET A 84 13.19 -6.48 -4.39
N ALA A 85 13.26 -5.23 -4.89
CA ALA A 85 12.37 -4.13 -4.53
C ALA A 85 11.90 -3.39 -5.77
N THR A 86 10.65 -2.91 -5.76
CA THR A 86 10.06 -2.13 -6.85
C THR A 86 9.29 -0.93 -6.33
N GLY A 87 8.93 0.02 -7.20
CA GLY A 87 8.02 1.11 -6.86
C GLY A 87 6.54 0.70 -6.79
N ARG A 88 6.18 -0.51 -7.22
CA ARG A 88 4.80 -0.97 -7.33
C ARG A 88 4.26 -1.49 -6.01
N SER A 89 2.99 -1.19 -5.73
CA SER A 89 2.29 -1.59 -4.49
C SER A 89 1.79 -3.04 -4.49
N ASP A 90 1.78 -3.69 -5.65
CA ASP A 90 1.33 -5.08 -5.82
C ASP A 90 2.46 -6.10 -5.63
N TYR A 91 3.71 -5.64 -5.38
CA TYR A 91 4.86 -6.47 -5.06
C TYR A 91 5.34 -6.26 -3.64
N PRO A 92 6.02 -7.25 -3.02
CA PRO A 92 6.71 -7.07 -1.76
C PRO A 92 7.85 -6.05 -1.89
N ASN A 93 8.30 -5.51 -0.75
CA ASN A 93 9.38 -4.52 -0.68
C ASN A 93 9.13 -3.28 -1.55
N GLN A 94 7.94 -2.70 -1.44
CA GLN A 94 7.61 -1.48 -2.16
C GLN A 94 8.48 -0.31 -1.68
N VAL A 95 9.22 0.30 -2.60
CA VAL A 95 9.91 1.58 -2.39
C VAL A 95 8.96 2.71 -2.77
N ASN A 96 8.53 3.47 -1.77
CA ASN A 96 7.58 4.55 -1.97
C ASN A 96 7.98 5.78 -1.15
N ASN A 97 7.81 6.97 -1.70
CA ASN A 97 8.07 8.23 -1.01
C ASN A 97 7.30 8.36 0.31
N ALA A 98 6.13 7.74 0.44
CA ALA A 98 5.31 7.72 1.66
C ALA A 98 6.01 7.05 2.86
N LEU A 99 7.08 6.30 2.66
CA LEU A 99 7.90 5.76 3.74
C LEU A 99 8.56 6.87 4.55
N CYS A 100 8.97 7.95 3.90
CA CYS A 100 9.71 9.03 4.54
C CYS A 100 8.93 10.36 4.52
N PHE A 101 8.22 10.66 3.44
CA PHE A 101 7.68 11.98 3.15
C PHE A 101 6.90 12.64 4.28
N PRO A 102 5.84 12.07 4.92
CA PRO A 102 5.17 12.84 5.95
C PRO A 102 6.04 13.01 7.20
N TYR A 103 6.86 12.05 7.51
CA TYR A 103 7.51 11.90 8.82
C TYR A 103 8.82 12.70 8.94
N ILE A 104 9.57 12.85 7.83
CA ILE A 104 10.75 13.71 7.81
C ILE A 104 10.37 15.18 8.00
N PHE A 105 9.25 15.61 7.38
CA PHE A 105 8.72 16.95 7.59
C PHE A 105 8.15 17.13 9.00
N ARG A 106 7.49 16.10 9.54
CA ARG A 106 6.98 16.13 10.90
C ARG A 106 8.12 16.36 11.91
N GLY A 107 9.21 15.58 11.80
CA GLY A 107 10.37 15.76 12.67
C GLY A 107 11.02 17.14 12.52
N ALA A 108 11.19 17.61 11.29
CA ALA A 108 11.78 18.92 10.99
C ALA A 108 10.92 20.07 11.53
N LEU A 109 9.62 20.05 11.29
CA LEU A 109 8.70 21.11 11.72
C LEU A 109 8.51 21.16 13.24
N ASP A 110 8.48 20.02 13.92
CA ASP A 110 8.30 19.97 15.36
C ASP A 110 9.45 20.62 16.12
N VAL A 111 10.68 20.57 15.60
CA VAL A 111 11.83 21.25 16.18
C VAL A 111 12.12 22.62 15.51
N GLY A 112 11.29 23.06 14.58
CA GLY A 112 11.48 24.29 13.83
C GLY A 112 12.81 24.32 13.09
N ALA A 113 13.14 23.23 12.40
CA ALA A 113 14.37 23.16 11.59
C ALA A 113 14.36 24.19 10.46
N THR A 114 15.46 24.90 10.26
CA THR A 114 15.62 25.93 9.24
C THR A 114 15.88 25.35 7.85
N THR A 115 16.32 24.10 7.81
CA THR A 115 16.57 23.32 6.58
C THR A 115 16.46 21.83 6.87
N ILE A 116 16.30 21.02 5.83
CA ILE A 116 16.46 19.55 5.90
C ILE A 116 17.84 19.23 5.31
N ASN A 117 18.79 18.97 6.20
CA ASN A 117 20.19 18.68 5.83
C ASN A 117 20.44 17.18 5.61
N GLU A 118 21.67 16.81 5.27
CA GLU A 118 22.03 15.41 5.00
C GLU A 118 21.94 14.52 6.25
N GLU A 119 22.28 15.03 7.43
CA GLU A 119 22.20 14.32 8.70
C GLU A 119 20.76 13.89 9.00
N MET A 120 19.79 14.76 8.75
CA MET A 120 18.36 14.44 8.91
C MET A 120 17.88 13.39 7.90
N LYS A 121 18.36 13.45 6.65
CA LYS A 121 18.04 12.45 5.63
C LYS A 121 18.61 11.09 5.99
N ILE A 122 19.87 11.05 6.43
CA ILE A 122 20.54 9.83 6.88
C ILE A 122 19.83 9.23 8.11
N ALA A 123 19.42 10.05 9.08
CA ALA A 123 18.66 9.61 10.23
C ALA A 123 17.32 8.98 9.83
N CYS A 124 16.63 9.56 8.83
CA CYS A 124 15.41 8.99 8.26
C CYS A 124 15.67 7.61 7.63
N VAL A 125 16.72 7.45 6.83
CA VAL A 125 17.12 6.17 6.21
C VAL A 125 17.35 5.09 7.26
N TYR A 126 18.12 5.40 8.31
CA TYR A 126 18.36 4.44 9.39
C TYR A 126 17.10 4.11 10.19
N ALA A 127 16.18 5.06 10.38
CA ALA A 127 14.92 4.81 11.05
C ALA A 127 14.04 3.85 10.22
N ILE A 128 13.96 4.03 8.90
CA ILE A 128 13.24 3.12 7.99
C ILE A 128 13.87 1.72 8.02
N ALA A 129 15.21 1.63 7.96
CA ALA A 129 15.91 0.35 8.00
C ALA A 129 15.64 -0.40 9.32
N ARG A 130 15.68 0.31 10.48
CA ARG A 130 15.33 -0.29 11.77
C ARG A 130 13.91 -0.82 11.81
N MET A 131 12.95 -0.10 11.20
CA MET A 131 11.55 -0.54 11.15
C MET A 131 11.36 -1.89 10.45
N ALA A 132 12.20 -2.21 9.45
CA ALA A 132 12.16 -3.50 8.78
C ALA A 132 12.51 -4.69 9.71
N HIS A 133 13.27 -4.44 10.78
CA HIS A 133 13.64 -5.44 11.79
C HIS A 133 12.64 -5.56 12.95
N ILE A 134 11.74 -4.58 13.09
CA ILE A 134 10.70 -4.66 14.11
C ILE A 134 9.61 -5.61 13.60
N GLU A 135 9.38 -6.71 14.33
CA GLU A 135 8.31 -7.64 14.01
C GLU A 135 6.98 -6.90 13.90
N ALA A 136 6.27 -7.10 12.79
CA ALA A 136 4.92 -6.57 12.64
C ALA A 136 4.02 -7.26 13.66
N ASP A 137 3.34 -6.50 14.50
CA ASP A 137 2.32 -7.03 15.41
C ASP A 137 1.26 -7.77 14.58
N ALA A 138 1.17 -9.08 14.76
CA ALA A 138 0.19 -9.94 14.08
C ALA A 138 -1.26 -9.48 14.34
N ALA A 139 -1.49 -8.83 15.48
CA ALA A 139 -2.79 -8.31 15.89
C ALA A 139 -3.28 -7.11 15.06
N SER A 140 -2.40 -6.40 14.36
CA SER A 140 -2.77 -5.18 13.65
C SER A 140 -3.19 -5.39 12.19
N TYR A 141 -2.93 -6.55 11.57
CA TYR A 141 -3.11 -6.71 10.13
C TYR A 141 -3.60 -8.07 9.64
N GLY A 142 -3.98 -9.01 10.51
CA GLY A 142 -4.55 -10.32 10.08
C GLY A 142 -3.66 -11.16 9.16
N ALA A 143 -2.40 -10.76 8.94
CA ALA A 143 -1.45 -11.43 8.07
C ALA A 143 -0.34 -12.09 8.90
N LYS A 144 0.18 -13.23 8.44
CA LYS A 144 1.39 -13.85 8.97
C LYS A 144 2.45 -12.76 9.16
N CYS A 145 3.02 -12.64 10.38
CA CYS A 145 4.12 -11.72 10.67
C CYS A 145 5.19 -11.85 9.59
N ALA A 146 5.43 -10.75 8.86
CA ALA A 146 6.57 -10.71 7.95
C ALA A 146 7.82 -10.51 8.80
N SER A 147 8.67 -11.53 8.91
CA SER A 147 10.01 -11.40 9.49
C SER A 147 10.95 -10.77 8.46
N PHE A 148 11.96 -10.05 8.96
CA PHE A 148 13.03 -9.51 8.10
C PHE A 148 13.65 -10.61 7.25
N GLY A 149 13.76 -10.35 5.94
CA GLY A 149 14.28 -11.30 4.97
C GLY A 149 14.07 -10.83 3.53
N ARG A 150 14.37 -11.69 2.55
CA ARG A 150 14.32 -11.37 1.12
C ARG A 150 12.98 -10.80 0.64
N VAL A 151 11.87 -11.26 1.23
CA VAL A 151 10.51 -10.81 0.89
C VAL A 151 9.99 -9.69 1.79
N TYR A 152 10.74 -9.30 2.81
CA TYR A 152 10.39 -8.20 3.71
C TYR A 152 11.66 -7.57 4.31
N PHE A 153 12.22 -6.58 3.64
CA PHE A 153 13.32 -5.74 4.13
C PHE A 153 13.02 -4.25 4.01
N ILE A 154 11.88 -3.90 3.41
CA ILE A 154 11.35 -2.54 3.37
C ILE A 154 9.98 -2.55 4.08
N PRO A 155 9.75 -1.71 5.11
CA PRO A 155 8.47 -1.63 5.79
C PRO A 155 7.37 -1.17 4.81
N ARG A 156 6.13 -1.55 5.10
CA ARG A 156 5.01 -1.14 4.24
C ARG A 156 4.80 0.38 4.33
N PRO A 157 4.60 1.08 3.20
CA PRO A 157 4.13 2.46 3.22
C PRO A 157 2.86 2.58 4.07
N LEU A 158 2.70 3.68 4.78
CA LEU A 158 1.57 3.94 5.69
C LEU A 158 1.55 3.06 6.97
N HIS A 159 2.62 2.35 7.28
CA HIS A 159 2.72 1.67 8.56
C HIS A 159 2.70 2.69 9.72
N GLN A 160 1.77 2.55 10.65
CA GLN A 160 1.50 3.54 11.70
C GLN A 160 2.72 3.85 12.59
N ARG A 161 3.66 2.92 12.75
CA ARG A 161 4.87 3.13 13.54
C ARG A 161 5.94 3.97 12.84
N LEU A 162 5.84 4.22 11.53
CA LEU A 162 6.84 5.03 10.80
C LEU A 162 7.01 6.43 11.41
N ILE A 163 5.91 7.07 11.80
CA ILE A 163 5.96 8.40 12.45
C ILE A 163 6.67 8.34 13.81
N LEU A 164 6.47 7.24 14.56
CA LEU A 164 7.04 7.06 15.90
C LEU A 164 8.56 6.82 15.89
N GLU A 165 9.08 6.33 14.78
CA GLU A 165 10.51 6.08 14.59
C GLU A 165 11.20 7.19 13.80
N ILE A 166 10.62 7.63 12.68
CA ILE A 166 11.26 8.59 11.79
C ILE A 166 11.24 10.01 12.36
N ALA A 167 10.09 10.50 12.82
CA ALA A 167 10.00 11.89 13.28
C ALA A 167 10.94 12.19 14.47
N PRO A 168 11.07 11.33 15.51
CA PRO A 168 12.05 11.55 16.57
C PRO A 168 13.50 11.46 16.11
N ALA A 169 13.83 10.53 15.19
CA ALA A 169 15.19 10.41 14.67
C ALA A 169 15.62 11.66 13.87
N VAL A 170 14.71 12.17 13.04
CA VAL A 170 14.93 13.40 12.27
C VAL A 170 15.02 14.62 13.17
N ALA A 171 14.12 14.72 14.17
CA ALA A 171 14.17 15.81 15.16
C ALA A 171 15.49 15.83 15.93
N GLN A 172 15.97 14.65 16.37
CA GLN A 172 17.27 14.55 17.04
C GLN A 172 18.41 14.99 16.12
N ALA A 173 18.44 14.48 14.88
CA ALA A 173 19.48 14.86 13.91
C ALA A 173 19.48 16.37 13.59
N ALA A 174 18.30 17.00 13.53
CA ALA A 174 18.18 18.44 13.35
C ALA A 174 18.76 19.23 14.56
N MET A 175 18.55 18.72 15.76
CA MET A 175 19.11 19.31 16.98
C MET A 175 20.62 19.14 17.03
N ASP A 176 21.14 17.95 16.77
CA ASP A 176 22.57 17.62 16.80
C ASP A 176 23.36 18.38 15.76
N SER A 177 22.77 18.64 14.58
CA SER A 177 23.36 19.43 13.51
C SER A 177 23.15 20.96 13.64
N GLY A 178 22.50 21.42 14.72
CA GLY A 178 22.33 22.83 15.04
C GLY A 178 21.34 23.59 14.17
N VAL A 179 20.49 22.91 13.38
CA VAL A 179 19.48 23.55 12.54
C VAL A 179 18.11 23.70 13.21
N ALA A 180 17.93 23.14 14.40
CA ALA A 180 16.70 23.21 15.18
C ALA A 180 16.59 24.54 15.95
N SER A 181 15.51 25.29 15.73
CA SER A 181 15.23 26.54 16.47
C SER A 181 14.41 26.31 17.75
N ARG A 182 13.76 25.17 17.89
CA ARG A 182 12.90 24.78 19.02
C ARG A 182 13.23 23.36 19.49
N PRO A 183 14.36 23.18 20.21
CA PRO A 183 14.80 21.85 20.63
C PRO A 183 13.80 21.17 21.56
N ILE A 184 13.60 19.88 21.37
CA ILE A 184 12.75 19.01 22.21
C ILE A 184 13.56 18.66 23.46
N GLN A 185 13.02 18.98 24.64
CA GLN A 185 13.66 18.71 25.94
C GLN A 185 13.37 17.29 26.43
N ASP A 186 12.16 16.77 26.14
CA ASP A 186 11.71 15.45 26.57
C ASP A 186 11.21 14.64 25.36
N PHE A 187 12.05 13.73 24.87
CA PHE A 187 11.73 12.82 23.79
C PHE A 187 10.71 11.74 24.18
N SER A 188 10.59 11.40 25.47
CA SER A 188 9.57 10.47 25.94
C SER A 188 8.18 11.07 25.78
N ALA A 189 7.99 12.30 26.29
CA ALA A 189 6.75 13.05 26.12
C ALA A 189 6.45 13.33 24.63
N TYR A 190 7.49 13.58 23.81
CA TYR A 190 7.31 13.76 22.37
C TYR A 190 6.82 12.49 21.67
N ARG A 191 7.42 11.33 21.95
CA ARG A 191 6.98 10.04 21.43
C ARG A 191 5.56 9.70 21.87
N GLN A 192 5.21 10.02 23.14
CA GLN A 192 3.85 9.83 23.63
C GLN A 192 2.83 10.67 22.84
N ARG A 193 3.10 11.95 22.58
CA ARG A 193 2.23 12.81 21.74
C ARG A 193 2.08 12.27 20.31
N LEU A 194 3.16 11.79 19.72
CA LEU A 194 3.08 11.15 18.39
C LEU A 194 2.24 9.88 18.43
N SER A 195 2.37 9.08 19.47
CA SER A 195 1.57 7.88 19.69
C SER A 195 0.08 8.22 19.85
N GLU A 196 -0.24 9.21 20.66
CA GLU A 196 -1.61 9.71 20.83
C GLU A 196 -2.18 10.22 19.50
N PHE A 197 -1.39 10.95 18.70
CA PHE A 197 -1.80 11.42 17.38
C PHE A 197 -2.12 10.25 16.44
N VAL A 198 -1.31 9.20 16.42
CA VAL A 198 -1.51 8.03 15.57
C VAL A 198 -2.70 7.19 16.02
N TYR A 199 -2.82 7.00 17.33
CA TYR A 199 -3.81 6.08 17.91
C TYR A 199 -5.10 6.77 18.37
N ASN A 200 -5.21 8.10 18.29
CA ASN A 200 -6.44 8.81 18.69
C ASN A 200 -7.66 8.34 17.89
N SER A 201 -7.54 8.17 16.59
CA SER A 201 -8.63 7.57 15.80
C SER A 201 -8.86 6.10 16.16
N ALA A 202 -7.81 5.32 16.42
CA ALA A 202 -7.92 3.94 16.84
C ALA A 202 -8.49 3.80 18.27
N LEU A 203 -8.14 4.69 19.19
CA LEU A 203 -8.72 4.73 20.53
C LEU A 203 -10.19 5.13 20.51
N MET A 204 -10.58 6.10 19.69
CA MET A 204 -11.98 6.47 19.49
C MET A 204 -12.77 5.37 18.77
N MET A 205 -12.16 4.67 17.82
CA MET A 205 -12.79 3.57 17.07
C MET A 205 -12.85 2.27 17.87
N LYS A 206 -11.96 2.03 18.83
CA LYS A 206 -11.93 0.80 19.62
C LYS A 206 -13.25 0.46 20.31
N PRO A 207 -13.96 1.38 21.00
CA PRO A 207 -15.28 1.09 21.55
C PRO A 207 -16.33 0.85 20.45
N ILE A 208 -16.23 1.54 19.30
CA ILE A 208 -17.13 1.35 18.16
C ILE A 208 -16.94 -0.04 17.57
N PHE A 209 -15.70 -0.47 17.35
CA PHE A 209 -15.41 -1.85 16.90
C PHE A 209 -15.85 -2.89 17.92
N ALA A 210 -15.63 -2.65 19.22
CA ALA A 210 -16.10 -3.55 20.27
C ALA A 210 -17.62 -3.66 20.27
N GLN A 211 -18.33 -2.56 20.09
CA GLN A 211 -19.79 -2.55 19.97
C GLN A 211 -20.27 -3.27 18.69
N ALA A 212 -19.62 -3.02 17.56
CA ALA A 212 -19.92 -3.71 16.30
C ALA A 212 -19.72 -5.24 16.43
N LYS A 213 -18.62 -5.67 17.05
CA LYS A 213 -18.33 -7.09 17.31
C LYS A 213 -19.32 -7.73 18.28
N SER A 214 -19.84 -6.99 19.27
CA SER A 214 -20.83 -7.53 20.23
C SER A 214 -22.21 -7.76 19.62
N ASP A 215 -22.55 -7.01 18.58
CA ASP A 215 -23.83 -7.12 17.86
C ASP A 215 -23.65 -6.79 16.36
N PRO A 216 -23.03 -7.70 15.57
CA PRO A 216 -22.76 -7.48 14.16
C PRO A 216 -24.05 -7.28 13.35
N LYS A 217 -24.24 -6.09 12.81
CA LYS A 217 -25.44 -5.74 12.03
C LYS A 217 -25.34 -6.24 10.60
N ARG A 218 -26.51 -6.47 9.99
CA ARG A 218 -26.60 -6.72 8.55
C ARG A 218 -26.33 -5.42 7.80
N ILE A 219 -25.36 -5.45 6.87
CA ILE A 219 -24.97 -4.29 6.06
C ILE A 219 -25.08 -4.67 4.59
N ALA A 220 -25.94 -3.93 3.84
CA ALA A 220 -26.06 -4.08 2.40
C ALA A 220 -25.02 -3.24 1.67
N TYR A 221 -24.26 -3.87 0.79
CA TYR A 221 -23.28 -3.25 -0.09
C TYR A 221 -23.85 -3.22 -1.51
N ALA A 222 -24.25 -2.05 -1.97
CA ALA A 222 -24.88 -1.86 -3.27
C ALA A 222 -23.97 -2.23 -4.46
N GLU A 223 -22.67 -1.98 -4.35
CA GLU A 223 -21.69 -2.32 -5.38
C GLU A 223 -20.97 -3.64 -5.04
N GLY A 224 -21.72 -4.72 -4.85
CA GLY A 224 -21.16 -6.03 -4.47
C GLY A 224 -20.20 -6.65 -5.51
N GLU A 225 -20.22 -6.19 -6.75
CA GLU A 225 -19.30 -6.61 -7.81
C GLU A 225 -17.95 -5.87 -7.79
N ASP A 226 -17.83 -4.72 -7.09
CA ASP A 226 -16.60 -3.92 -7.06
C ASP A 226 -15.50 -4.62 -6.23
N LEU A 227 -14.29 -4.71 -6.81
CA LEU A 227 -13.15 -5.40 -6.18
C LEU A 227 -12.71 -4.77 -4.86
N ARG A 228 -12.89 -3.45 -4.69
CA ARG A 228 -12.56 -2.72 -3.45
C ARG A 228 -13.57 -3.03 -2.37
N VAL A 229 -14.85 -3.10 -2.73
CA VAL A 229 -15.95 -3.49 -1.83
C VAL A 229 -15.73 -4.92 -1.33
N LEU A 230 -15.41 -5.86 -2.20
CA LEU A 230 -15.13 -7.25 -1.82
C LEU A 230 -13.96 -7.36 -0.83
N ARG A 231 -12.88 -6.59 -1.02
CA ARG A 231 -11.76 -6.54 -0.06
C ARG A 231 -12.20 -5.97 1.29
N ALA A 232 -13.00 -4.90 1.29
CA ALA A 232 -13.52 -4.31 2.53
C ALA A 232 -14.47 -5.27 3.26
N VAL A 233 -15.30 -5.99 2.52
CA VAL A 233 -16.20 -7.03 3.06
C VAL A 233 -15.41 -8.18 3.69
N GLN A 234 -14.30 -8.61 3.05
CA GLN A 234 -13.42 -9.62 3.66
C GLN A 234 -12.90 -9.18 5.03
N ILE A 235 -12.48 -7.92 5.16
CA ILE A 235 -12.02 -7.36 6.44
C ILE A 235 -13.16 -7.33 7.45
N ALA A 236 -14.36 -6.90 7.03
CA ALA A 236 -15.53 -6.84 7.92
C ALA A 236 -15.95 -8.22 8.44
N VAL A 237 -15.81 -9.26 7.62
CA VAL A 237 -16.04 -10.67 8.00
C VAL A 237 -14.94 -11.17 8.93
N ASP A 238 -13.67 -10.98 8.56
CA ASP A 238 -12.52 -11.46 9.34
C ASP A 238 -12.45 -10.84 10.75
N GLU A 239 -12.97 -9.61 10.88
CA GLU A 239 -13.02 -8.88 12.15
C GLU A 239 -14.36 -8.98 12.88
N ASP A 240 -15.31 -9.79 12.40
CA ASP A 240 -16.67 -9.94 12.95
C ASP A 240 -17.43 -8.60 13.14
N LEU A 241 -17.20 -7.62 12.24
CA LEU A 241 -17.77 -6.27 12.36
C LEU A 241 -19.21 -6.18 11.82
N ALA A 242 -19.56 -7.04 10.86
CA ALA A 242 -20.84 -7.00 10.17
C ALA A 242 -21.23 -8.36 9.59
N LYS A 243 -22.53 -8.50 9.25
CA LYS A 243 -23.07 -9.58 8.41
C LYS A 243 -23.35 -9.03 7.02
N PRO A 244 -22.43 -9.17 6.06
CA PRO A 244 -22.54 -8.50 4.77
C PRO A 244 -23.60 -9.11 3.87
N ILE A 245 -24.33 -8.22 3.17
CA ILE A 245 -25.23 -8.54 2.07
C ILE A 245 -24.69 -7.85 0.83
N LEU A 246 -24.27 -8.62 -0.17
CA LEU A 246 -23.76 -8.09 -1.43
C LEU A 246 -24.87 -8.05 -2.47
N VAL A 247 -25.12 -6.89 -3.04
CA VAL A 247 -26.08 -6.73 -4.14
C VAL A 247 -25.33 -6.76 -5.46
N GLY A 248 -25.71 -7.68 -6.34
CA GLY A 248 -25.08 -7.83 -7.65
C GLY A 248 -25.30 -9.23 -8.24
N ARG A 249 -24.78 -9.45 -9.44
CA ARG A 249 -24.88 -10.74 -10.11
C ARG A 249 -23.98 -11.77 -9.44
N THR A 250 -24.58 -12.84 -8.95
CA THR A 250 -23.90 -13.91 -8.21
C THR A 250 -22.65 -14.41 -8.95
N ALA A 251 -22.77 -14.73 -10.24
CA ALA A 251 -21.65 -15.25 -11.03
C ALA A 251 -20.46 -14.28 -11.12
N VAL A 252 -20.73 -12.96 -11.17
CA VAL A 252 -19.68 -11.95 -11.23
C VAL A 252 -19.00 -11.79 -9.88
N ILE A 253 -19.78 -11.76 -8.80
CA ILE A 253 -19.27 -11.68 -7.43
C ILE A 253 -18.36 -12.88 -7.14
N GLU A 254 -18.82 -14.10 -7.41
CA GLU A 254 -18.05 -15.34 -7.17
C GLU A 254 -16.75 -15.39 -8.01
N ALA A 255 -16.82 -14.96 -9.29
CA ALA A 255 -15.65 -14.88 -10.15
C ALA A 255 -14.61 -13.88 -9.58
N ASN A 256 -15.07 -12.73 -9.07
CA ASN A 256 -14.21 -11.71 -8.48
C ASN A 256 -13.64 -12.16 -7.13
N ILE A 257 -14.39 -12.85 -6.30
CA ILE A 257 -13.92 -13.48 -5.04
C ILE A 257 -12.78 -14.45 -5.35
N LYS A 258 -12.99 -15.34 -6.32
CA LYS A 258 -11.96 -16.29 -6.78
C LYS A 258 -10.72 -15.60 -7.33
N LYS A 259 -10.92 -14.59 -8.19
CA LYS A 259 -9.82 -13.78 -8.77
C LYS A 259 -8.95 -13.11 -7.71
N LEU A 260 -9.57 -12.63 -6.62
CA LEU A 260 -8.89 -11.95 -5.52
C LEU A 260 -8.35 -12.93 -4.44
N GLY A 261 -8.66 -14.23 -4.53
CA GLY A 261 -8.30 -15.22 -3.52
C GLY A 261 -8.93 -14.97 -2.16
N LEU A 262 -10.15 -14.39 -2.12
CA LEU A 262 -10.87 -14.10 -0.89
C LEU A 262 -11.56 -15.35 -0.33
N ARG A 263 -11.84 -15.33 0.99
CA ARG A 263 -12.50 -16.40 1.74
C ARG A 263 -13.99 -16.13 1.98
N LEU A 264 -14.61 -15.38 1.08
CA LEU A 264 -16.04 -15.06 1.14
C LEU A 264 -16.83 -16.19 0.50
N GLU A 265 -17.83 -16.70 1.21
CA GLU A 265 -18.69 -17.80 0.75
C GLU A 265 -20.15 -17.45 0.94
N HIS A 266 -20.93 -17.50 -0.15
CA HIS A 266 -22.38 -17.25 -0.11
C HIS A 266 -23.11 -18.29 0.76
N GLY A 267 -23.96 -17.82 1.67
CA GLY A 267 -24.69 -18.67 2.60
C GLY A 267 -23.90 -19.10 3.85
N VAL A 268 -22.60 -18.80 3.92
CA VAL A 268 -21.74 -19.08 5.07
C VAL A 268 -21.42 -17.78 5.82
N ASN A 269 -20.69 -16.87 5.19
CA ASN A 269 -20.23 -15.62 5.82
C ASN A 269 -20.70 -14.35 5.08
N ILE A 270 -21.27 -14.47 3.89
CA ILE A 270 -21.95 -13.41 3.16
C ILE A 270 -23.29 -13.88 2.61
N THR A 271 -24.20 -12.93 2.37
CA THR A 271 -25.43 -13.15 1.61
C THR A 271 -25.31 -12.41 0.28
N ILE A 272 -25.70 -13.04 -0.84
CA ILE A 272 -25.76 -12.38 -2.15
C ILE A 272 -27.22 -12.19 -2.53
N VAL A 273 -27.58 -10.96 -2.89
CA VAL A 273 -28.87 -10.61 -3.48
C VAL A 273 -28.66 -10.35 -4.97
N ASP A 274 -29.02 -11.34 -5.78
CA ASP A 274 -28.87 -11.27 -7.23
C ASP A 274 -29.98 -10.41 -7.84
N GLN A 275 -29.62 -9.34 -8.52
CA GLN A 275 -30.57 -8.40 -9.11
C GLN A 275 -31.50 -9.05 -10.15
N GLU A 276 -31.04 -10.09 -10.84
CA GLU A 276 -31.76 -10.74 -11.93
C GLU A 276 -32.62 -11.93 -11.41
N LYS A 277 -32.24 -12.53 -10.27
CA LYS A 277 -32.81 -13.78 -9.76
C LYS A 277 -33.44 -13.66 -8.38
N ASN A 278 -33.55 -12.45 -7.84
CA ASN A 278 -34.12 -12.25 -6.51
C ASN A 278 -35.60 -12.62 -6.50
N PRO A 279 -36.05 -13.55 -5.66
CA PRO A 279 -37.46 -13.93 -5.54
C PRO A 279 -38.33 -12.77 -5.02
N ASP A 280 -37.74 -11.86 -4.21
CA ASP A 280 -38.47 -10.75 -3.58
C ASP A 280 -38.52 -9.51 -4.49
N TYR A 281 -38.15 -9.64 -5.75
CA TYR A 281 -38.08 -8.52 -6.71
C TYR A 281 -39.42 -7.75 -6.83
N GLU A 282 -40.54 -8.45 -6.92
CA GLU A 282 -41.87 -7.84 -7.03
C GLU A 282 -42.22 -7.06 -5.76
N LEU A 283 -41.87 -7.60 -4.60
CA LEU A 283 -42.06 -6.91 -3.31
C LEU A 283 -41.26 -5.59 -3.27
N PHE A 284 -39.99 -5.59 -3.66
CA PHE A 284 -39.17 -4.37 -3.70
C PHE A 284 -39.71 -3.34 -4.69
N ALA A 285 -40.24 -3.79 -5.83
CA ALA A 285 -40.83 -2.90 -6.82
C ALA A 285 -42.12 -2.25 -6.29
N ASP A 286 -42.99 -2.99 -5.62
CA ASP A 286 -44.23 -2.51 -5.03
C ASP A 286 -43.99 -1.56 -3.86
N ASP A 287 -43.03 -1.88 -3.00
CA ASP A 287 -42.61 -1.00 -1.91
C ASP A 287 -42.04 0.32 -2.44
N TYR A 288 -41.15 0.24 -3.43
CA TYR A 288 -40.62 1.45 -4.09
C TYR A 288 -41.71 2.28 -4.75
N TYR A 289 -42.64 1.66 -5.45
CA TYR A 289 -43.80 2.34 -6.02
C TYR A 289 -44.61 3.04 -4.93
N THR A 290 -44.97 2.34 -3.86
CA THR A 290 -45.72 2.86 -2.74
C THR A 290 -45.09 4.09 -2.11
N LEU A 291 -43.78 4.07 -1.91
CA LEU A 291 -43.02 5.19 -1.35
C LEU A 291 -42.91 6.39 -2.28
N MET A 292 -42.85 6.13 -3.60
CA MET A 292 -42.48 7.15 -4.57
C MET A 292 -43.56 7.58 -5.54
N GLN A 293 -44.78 6.98 -5.49
CA GLN A 293 -45.87 7.27 -6.40
C GLN A 293 -46.26 8.76 -6.43
N ARG A 294 -46.21 9.45 -5.26
CA ARG A 294 -46.49 10.88 -5.15
C ARG A 294 -45.42 11.75 -5.82
N LYS A 295 -44.26 11.18 -6.16
CA LYS A 295 -43.18 11.84 -6.90
C LYS A 295 -43.17 11.48 -8.38
N GLY A 296 -44.25 10.85 -8.88
CA GLY A 296 -44.44 10.54 -10.30
C GLY A 296 -43.83 9.22 -10.76
N VAL A 297 -43.44 8.34 -9.84
CA VAL A 297 -43.01 6.96 -10.16
C VAL A 297 -44.25 6.16 -10.55
N THR A 298 -44.19 5.49 -11.72
CA THR A 298 -45.23 4.55 -12.16
C THR A 298 -44.87 3.12 -11.77
N PRO A 299 -45.82 2.16 -11.73
CA PRO A 299 -45.52 0.76 -11.43
C PRO A 299 -44.47 0.17 -12.39
N GLU A 300 -44.60 0.45 -13.70
CA GLU A 300 -43.66 -0.04 -14.72
C GLU A 300 -42.25 0.56 -14.53
N TYR A 301 -42.18 1.84 -14.15
CA TYR A 301 -40.93 2.48 -13.81
C TYR A 301 -40.30 1.83 -12.58
N ALA A 302 -41.08 1.59 -11.52
CA ALA A 302 -40.61 0.94 -10.30
C ALA A 302 -40.05 -0.47 -10.59
N GLN A 303 -40.78 -1.28 -11.37
CA GLN A 303 -40.33 -2.59 -11.78
C GLN A 303 -39.03 -2.56 -12.56
N ARG A 304 -38.87 -1.64 -13.50
CA ARG A 304 -37.64 -1.51 -14.29
C ARG A 304 -36.44 -1.08 -13.43
N GLU A 305 -36.62 -0.09 -12.57
CA GLU A 305 -35.52 0.47 -11.75
C GLU A 305 -35.08 -0.52 -10.65
N SER A 306 -36.01 -1.28 -10.07
CA SER A 306 -35.69 -2.34 -9.10
C SER A 306 -34.84 -3.48 -9.67
N ARG A 307 -34.77 -3.64 -11.00
CA ARG A 307 -33.84 -4.57 -11.67
C ARG A 307 -32.51 -3.94 -12.07
N ARG A 308 -32.42 -2.62 -12.16
CA ARG A 308 -31.25 -1.94 -12.72
C ARG A 308 -30.37 -1.28 -11.69
N ARG A 309 -30.96 -0.83 -10.58
CA ARG A 309 -30.24 -0.03 -9.57
C ARG A 309 -29.96 -0.84 -8.33
N SER A 310 -28.72 -1.29 -8.20
CA SER A 310 -28.25 -2.00 -7.00
C SER A 310 -28.42 -1.18 -5.73
N THR A 311 -28.26 0.15 -5.82
CA THR A 311 -28.48 1.07 -4.69
C THR A 311 -29.94 1.10 -4.24
N LEU A 312 -30.91 0.92 -5.16
CA LEU A 312 -32.32 0.84 -4.80
C LEU A 312 -32.60 -0.45 -4.05
N ILE A 313 -32.09 -1.59 -4.58
CA ILE A 313 -32.26 -2.90 -3.93
C ILE A 313 -31.62 -2.89 -2.54
N ALA A 314 -30.44 -2.30 -2.39
CA ALA A 314 -29.75 -2.21 -1.11
C ALA A 314 -30.47 -1.31 -0.08
N ALA A 315 -31.35 -0.41 -0.53
CA ALA A 315 -32.15 0.49 0.32
C ALA A 315 -33.50 -0.08 0.72
N MET A 316 -34.03 -1.07 -0.03
CA MET A 316 -35.28 -1.78 0.24
C MET A 316 -35.04 -3.00 1.14
#